data_574f656b66867805056fb68b1a817985
#
_entry.id   574f656b66867805056fb68b1a817985
#
_cell.length_a   1.000
_cell.length_b   1.000
_cell.length_c   1.000
_cell.angle_alpha   90.00
_cell.angle_beta   90.00
_cell.angle_gamma   90.00
#
_symmetry.space_group_name_H-M   'P 1'
#
loop_
_entity.id
_entity.type
_entity.pdbx_description
1 polymer ?
#
loop_
_entity_poly.entity_id
_entity_poly.type
_entity_poly.pdbx_seq_one_letter_code
_entity_poly.pdbx_strand_id
1 'polypeptide(L)'
;PIVKEMVAGKGVPEARKAVVGILKNLGVHDVIYEISNGPIYCRCGTEIVVKLVKDQWFLDYSNPVWKASAMKALERIRVVPESAKKDLAKAVFEATSRAFTRTRGLGVRLPWDEKEIIDQLSDSTIYMVYYTVSHLLKYPPSALTDKFWDYVVLGEGDVNEVSRETGIPKEELMRLREEVAYWYPLDSRHS
;
A
#
# COMPACT_ATOMS: atom_id res chain seq x y z
N PRO A 1 24.17 40.63 -9.64
CA PRO A 1 23.24 41.37 -10.49
C PRO A 1 22.20 40.46 -11.13
N ILE A 2 22.60 39.33 -11.74
CA ILE A 2 21.72 38.45 -12.52
C ILE A 2 20.52 37.91 -11.68
N VAL A 3 20.75 37.47 -10.43
CA VAL A 3 19.70 36.94 -9.56
C VAL A 3 18.67 38.02 -9.21
N LYS A 4 19.10 39.25 -8.97
CA LYS A 4 18.20 40.36 -8.62
C LYS A 4 17.16 40.62 -9.71
N GLU A 5 17.58 40.64 -10.97
CA GLU A 5 16.68 40.89 -12.11
C GLU A 5 15.69 39.74 -12.32
N MET A 6 16.10 38.50 -12.08
CA MET A 6 15.27 37.31 -12.26
C MET A 6 14.22 37.11 -11.19
N VAL A 7 14.40 37.70 -10.00
CA VAL A 7 13.48 37.57 -8.85
C VAL A 7 12.69 38.83 -8.55
N ALA A 8 13.07 39.99 -9.14
CA ALA A 8 12.40 41.22 -8.89
C ALA A 8 10.91 41.15 -9.29
N GLY A 9 10.04 41.60 -8.38
CA GLY A 9 8.59 41.60 -8.58
C GLY A 9 7.89 40.24 -8.40
N LYS A 10 8.63 39.17 -8.08
CA LYS A 10 8.05 37.84 -7.83
C LYS A 10 7.73 37.65 -6.36
N GLY A 11 6.66 36.91 -6.07
CA GLY A 11 6.37 36.40 -4.74
C GLY A 11 7.45 35.42 -4.25
N VAL A 12 7.57 35.25 -2.92
CA VAL A 12 8.62 34.39 -2.31
C VAL A 12 8.67 32.98 -2.90
N PRO A 13 7.55 32.26 -3.13
CA PRO A 13 7.58 30.91 -3.71
C PRO A 13 8.14 30.90 -5.15
N GLU A 14 7.78 31.90 -5.96
CA GLU A 14 8.23 32.00 -7.35
C GLU A 14 9.70 32.43 -7.45
N ALA A 15 10.12 33.37 -6.60
CA ALA A 15 11.51 33.75 -6.49
C ALA A 15 12.41 32.58 -6.07
N ARG A 16 11.96 31.78 -5.10
CA ARG A 16 12.67 30.58 -4.68
C ARG A 16 12.85 29.59 -5.83
N LYS A 17 11.78 29.30 -6.61
CA LYS A 17 11.87 28.41 -7.78
C LYS A 17 12.85 28.95 -8.83
N ALA A 18 12.83 30.24 -9.09
CA ALA A 18 13.74 30.88 -10.04
C ALA A 18 15.21 30.73 -9.59
N VAL A 19 15.51 31.00 -8.33
CA VAL A 19 16.86 30.86 -7.76
C VAL A 19 17.32 29.39 -7.82
N VAL A 20 16.48 28.45 -7.45
CA VAL A 20 16.81 27.01 -7.55
C VAL A 20 17.12 26.62 -9.00
N GLY A 21 16.36 27.13 -9.97
CA GLY A 21 16.65 26.90 -11.39
C GLY A 21 18.04 27.41 -11.81
N ILE A 22 18.40 28.61 -11.37
CA ILE A 22 19.73 29.20 -11.64
C ILE A 22 20.86 28.32 -11.02
N LEU A 23 20.71 27.93 -9.75
CA LEU A 23 21.70 27.12 -9.04
C LEU A 23 21.89 25.74 -9.69
N LYS A 24 20.79 25.12 -10.15
CA LYS A 24 20.85 23.88 -10.93
C LYS A 24 21.66 24.03 -12.22
N ASN A 25 21.39 25.09 -12.98
CA ASN A 25 22.09 25.35 -14.24
C ASN A 25 23.59 25.63 -14.03
N LEU A 26 23.94 26.20 -12.88
CA LEU A 26 25.35 26.42 -12.51
C LEU A 26 26.03 25.18 -11.94
N GLY A 27 25.32 24.08 -11.73
CA GLY A 27 25.87 22.85 -11.13
C GLY A 27 26.22 22.98 -9.64
N VAL A 28 25.74 24.01 -8.95
CA VAL A 28 26.02 24.30 -7.52
C VAL A 28 24.78 24.09 -6.67
N HIS A 29 23.92 23.16 -7.05
CA HIS A 29 22.67 22.84 -6.36
C HIS A 29 22.68 21.38 -5.92
N ASP A 30 22.38 21.17 -4.66
CA ASP A 30 22.09 19.86 -4.10
C ASP A 30 20.80 19.92 -3.26
N VAL A 31 20.23 18.77 -2.96
CA VAL A 31 18.99 18.65 -2.19
C VAL A 31 19.27 17.82 -0.96
N ILE A 32 19.01 18.39 0.20
CA ILE A 32 18.98 17.67 1.47
C ILE A 32 17.55 17.60 1.97
N TYR A 33 17.24 16.55 2.71
CA TYR A 33 15.96 16.37 3.35
C TYR A 33 16.11 16.53 4.85
N GLU A 34 15.32 17.40 5.42
CA GLU A 34 15.30 17.68 6.87
C GLU A 34 13.89 17.54 7.42
N ILE A 35 13.80 17.28 8.72
CA ILE A 35 12.53 17.30 9.44
C ILE A 35 12.17 18.76 9.70
N SER A 36 11.10 19.23 9.07
CA SER A 36 10.69 20.65 9.12
C SER A 36 10.27 21.14 10.52
N ASN A 37 9.79 20.22 11.36
CA ASN A 37 9.31 20.50 12.72
C ASN A 37 10.17 19.79 13.77
N GLY A 38 11.48 19.69 13.52
CA GLY A 38 12.42 19.02 14.40
C GLY A 38 12.82 19.85 15.65
N PRO A 39 13.59 19.24 16.54
CA PRO A 39 13.99 17.82 16.51
C PRO A 39 12.88 16.87 16.95
N ILE A 40 12.83 15.68 16.35
CA ILE A 40 11.90 14.59 16.70
C ILE A 40 12.71 13.44 17.28
N TYR A 41 12.22 12.85 18.37
CA TYR A 41 12.89 11.76 19.07
C TYR A 41 12.08 10.46 19.02
N CYS A 42 12.77 9.35 18.88
CA CYS A 42 12.20 8.02 19.05
C CYS A 42 11.81 7.80 20.53
N ARG A 43 11.00 6.77 20.80
CA ARG A 43 10.68 6.35 22.18
C ARG A 43 11.92 6.05 23.04
N CYS A 44 13.03 5.69 22.43
CA CYS A 44 14.31 5.42 23.09
C CYS A 44 15.14 6.70 23.34
N GLY A 45 14.63 7.89 23.02
CA GLY A 45 15.34 9.15 23.16
C GLY A 45 16.36 9.48 22.06
N THR A 46 16.50 8.61 21.06
CA THR A 46 17.40 8.86 19.93
C THR A 46 16.76 9.83 18.95
N GLU A 47 17.50 10.83 18.50
CA GLU A 47 17.04 11.76 17.49
C GLU A 47 16.81 11.06 16.14
N ILE A 48 15.67 11.37 15.51
CA ILE A 48 15.29 10.85 14.21
C ILE A 48 15.86 11.75 13.13
N VAL A 49 16.56 11.16 12.17
CA VAL A 49 17.11 11.85 11.01
C VAL A 49 16.52 11.29 9.72
N VAL A 50 16.45 12.12 8.69
CA VAL A 50 16.03 11.68 7.36
C VAL A 50 17.16 10.91 6.71
N LYS A 51 16.88 9.70 6.23
CA LYS A 51 17.80 8.88 5.46
C LYS A 51 17.16 8.49 4.13
N LEU A 52 17.87 8.72 3.04
CA LEU A 52 17.48 8.17 1.74
C LEU A 52 17.79 6.67 1.72
N VAL A 53 16.77 5.88 1.47
CA VAL A 53 16.89 4.43 1.29
C VAL A 53 16.75 4.14 -0.19
N LYS A 54 17.62 3.27 -0.71
CA LYS A 54 17.59 2.79 -2.09
C LYS A 54 16.97 1.40 -2.13
N ASP A 55 16.47 1.03 -3.29
CA ASP A 55 16.03 -0.34 -3.60
C ASP A 55 14.89 -0.85 -2.69
N GLN A 56 13.97 0.05 -2.33
CA GLN A 56 12.75 -0.31 -1.58
C GLN A 56 11.57 -0.63 -2.50
N TRP A 57 10.76 -1.58 -2.08
CA TRP A 57 9.48 -1.89 -2.73
C TRP A 57 8.37 -0.98 -2.25
N PHE A 58 7.52 -0.56 -3.18
CA PHE A 58 6.40 0.35 -2.92
C PHE A 58 5.08 -0.25 -3.38
N LEU A 59 4.05 -0.06 -2.57
CA LEU A 59 2.65 -0.22 -2.99
C LEU A 59 2.23 1.07 -3.70
N ASP A 60 1.82 0.95 -4.96
CA ASP A 60 1.42 2.11 -5.77
C ASP A 60 -0.04 2.48 -5.57
N TYR A 61 -0.35 3.07 -4.43
CA TYR A 61 -1.69 3.61 -4.15
C TYR A 61 -2.01 4.89 -4.96
N SER A 62 -1.05 5.41 -5.74
CA SER A 62 -1.30 6.51 -6.67
C SER A 62 -1.94 6.04 -7.98
N ASN A 63 -1.92 4.72 -8.25
CA ASN A 63 -2.46 4.10 -9.45
C ASN A 63 -3.96 4.43 -9.63
N PRO A 64 -4.36 5.02 -10.79
CA PRO A 64 -5.75 5.38 -11.04
C PRO A 64 -6.72 4.18 -11.03
N VAL A 65 -6.28 3.02 -11.48
CA VAL A 65 -7.09 1.79 -11.51
C VAL A 65 -7.38 1.34 -10.08
N TRP A 66 -6.35 1.33 -9.23
CA TRP A 66 -6.52 1.01 -7.81
C TRP A 66 -7.47 2.01 -7.13
N LYS A 67 -7.31 3.32 -7.37
CA LYS A 67 -8.19 4.35 -6.79
C LYS A 67 -9.64 4.17 -7.23
N ALA A 68 -9.87 3.87 -8.50
CA ALA A 68 -11.22 3.63 -9.02
C ALA A 68 -11.85 2.39 -8.35
N SER A 69 -11.09 1.30 -8.17
CA SER A 69 -11.55 0.10 -7.48
C SER A 69 -11.86 0.35 -6.00
N ALA A 70 -10.99 1.09 -5.31
CA ALA A 70 -11.20 1.47 -3.91
C ALA A 70 -12.43 2.35 -3.73
N MET A 71 -12.70 3.28 -4.65
CA MET A 71 -13.90 4.11 -4.63
C MET A 71 -15.18 3.29 -4.86
N LYS A 72 -15.16 2.34 -5.82
CA LYS A 72 -16.28 1.41 -6.02
C LYS A 72 -16.55 0.57 -4.77
N ALA A 73 -15.51 0.08 -4.10
CA ALA A 73 -15.66 -0.64 -2.84
C ALA A 73 -16.31 0.24 -1.76
N LEU A 74 -15.85 1.49 -1.63
CA LEU A 74 -16.39 2.45 -0.66
C LEU A 74 -17.87 2.78 -0.91
N GLU A 75 -18.33 2.81 -2.16
CA GLU A 75 -19.74 3.01 -2.50
C GLU A 75 -20.64 1.90 -1.94
N ARG A 76 -20.16 0.67 -1.90
CA ARG A 76 -20.88 -0.52 -1.43
C ARG A 76 -20.88 -0.67 0.08
N ILE A 77 -19.93 -0.07 0.78
CA ILE A 77 -19.78 -0.18 2.23
C ILE A 77 -20.78 0.76 2.92
N ARG A 78 -21.51 0.23 3.91
CA ARG A 78 -22.27 1.04 4.84
C ARG A 78 -21.36 1.61 5.92
N VAL A 79 -21.14 2.91 5.88
CA VAL A 79 -20.28 3.63 6.84
C VAL A 79 -21.14 4.25 7.92
N VAL A 80 -20.76 4.09 9.19
CA VAL A 80 -21.43 4.67 10.34
C VAL A 80 -20.39 5.42 11.20
N PRO A 81 -20.57 6.73 11.44
CA PRO A 81 -21.58 7.61 10.86
C PRO A 81 -21.33 7.86 9.37
N GLU A 82 -22.37 8.19 8.62
CA GLU A 82 -22.29 8.41 7.18
C GLU A 82 -21.29 9.53 6.79
N SER A 83 -21.12 10.52 7.67
CA SER A 83 -20.14 11.59 7.49
C SER A 83 -18.71 11.08 7.29
N ALA A 84 -18.34 9.98 7.93
CA ALA A 84 -17.01 9.38 7.78
C ALA A 84 -16.74 8.83 6.37
N LYS A 85 -17.79 8.60 5.55
CA LYS A 85 -17.62 8.17 4.15
C LYS A 85 -16.86 9.21 3.32
N LYS A 86 -17.07 10.50 3.60
CA LYS A 86 -16.33 11.59 2.94
C LYS A 86 -14.85 11.59 3.29
N ASP A 87 -14.51 11.29 4.54
CA ASP A 87 -13.13 11.24 5.00
C ASP A 87 -12.40 10.03 4.40
N LEU A 88 -13.08 8.89 4.29
CA LEU A 88 -12.54 7.70 3.59
C LEU A 88 -12.31 7.98 2.10
N ALA A 89 -13.26 8.62 1.41
CA ALA A 89 -13.12 9.01 0.01
C ALA A 89 -11.93 9.95 -0.18
N LYS A 90 -11.76 10.93 0.71
CA LYS A 90 -10.62 11.84 0.71
C LYS A 90 -9.31 11.08 0.92
N ALA A 91 -9.25 10.14 1.86
CA ALA A 91 -8.08 9.30 2.11
C ALA A 91 -7.68 8.49 0.87
N VAL A 92 -8.64 7.89 0.15
CA VAL A 92 -8.36 7.19 -1.12
C VAL A 92 -7.84 8.15 -2.18
N PHE A 93 -8.43 9.33 -2.32
CA PHE A 93 -7.99 10.33 -3.29
C PHE A 93 -6.58 10.82 -3.01
N GLU A 94 -6.24 11.09 -1.75
CA GLU A 94 -4.93 11.60 -1.32
C GLU A 94 -3.86 10.50 -1.19
N ALA A 95 -4.25 9.21 -1.30
CA ALA A 95 -3.31 8.11 -1.20
C ALA A 95 -2.19 8.20 -2.25
N THR A 96 -0.96 8.05 -1.80
CA THR A 96 0.26 8.07 -2.61
C THR A 96 1.03 6.76 -2.45
N SER A 97 1.97 6.51 -3.33
CA SER A 97 2.85 5.34 -3.22
C SER A 97 3.51 5.27 -1.85
N ARG A 98 3.50 4.09 -1.25
CA ARG A 98 4.01 3.85 0.10
C ARG A 98 5.04 2.72 0.10
N ALA A 99 6.20 2.97 0.71
CA ALA A 99 7.15 1.91 0.98
C ALA A 99 6.55 0.88 1.94
N PHE A 100 6.68 -0.42 1.62
CA PHE A 100 6.11 -1.50 2.43
C PHE A 100 7.12 -2.57 2.82
N THR A 101 8.40 -2.35 2.53
CA THR A 101 9.48 -3.25 2.92
C THR A 101 10.55 -2.55 3.76
N ARG A 102 11.38 -3.35 4.39
CA ARG A 102 12.51 -2.92 5.21
C ARG A 102 13.59 -4.01 5.21
N THR A 103 14.84 -3.61 5.37
CA THR A 103 16.00 -4.52 5.36
C THR A 103 16.35 -5.12 6.73
N ARG A 104 15.69 -4.69 7.82
CA ARG A 104 16.03 -5.09 9.19
C ARG A 104 14.80 -5.30 10.06
N GLY A 105 14.91 -6.17 11.03
CA GLY A 105 13.88 -6.49 12.02
C GLY A 105 13.28 -7.87 11.84
N LEU A 106 12.23 -8.17 12.62
CA LEU A 106 11.45 -9.39 12.53
C LEU A 106 10.27 -9.19 11.56
N GLY A 107 9.92 -10.21 10.80
CA GLY A 107 8.80 -10.20 9.87
C GLY A 107 8.95 -11.26 8.79
N VAL A 108 7.97 -11.30 7.90
CA VAL A 108 7.94 -12.19 6.74
C VAL A 108 8.82 -11.61 5.64
N ARG A 109 9.69 -12.43 5.08
CA ARG A 109 10.50 -12.03 3.93
C ARG A 109 9.65 -11.92 2.69
N LEU A 110 10.01 -10.95 1.84
CA LEU A 110 9.35 -10.77 0.56
C LEU A 110 9.67 -11.98 -0.35
N PRO A 111 8.68 -12.69 -0.93
CA PRO A 111 8.92 -13.93 -1.67
C PRO A 111 9.85 -13.78 -2.89
N TRP A 112 9.86 -12.63 -3.52
CA TRP A 112 10.67 -12.34 -4.71
C TRP A 112 11.92 -11.51 -4.42
N ASP A 113 12.12 -11.08 -3.16
CA ASP A 113 13.32 -10.38 -2.71
C ASP A 113 13.58 -10.68 -1.23
N GLU A 114 14.23 -11.79 -0.96
CA GLU A 114 14.48 -12.29 0.40
C GLU A 114 15.34 -11.36 1.28
N LYS A 115 15.97 -10.34 0.72
CA LYS A 115 16.69 -9.32 1.49
C LYS A 115 15.73 -8.35 2.18
N GLU A 116 14.54 -8.23 1.66
CA GLU A 116 13.51 -7.35 2.15
C GLU A 116 12.51 -8.09 3.04
N ILE A 117 12.05 -7.41 4.06
CA ILE A 117 11.05 -7.89 5.01
C ILE A 117 9.80 -7.03 4.86
N ILE A 118 8.64 -7.63 4.78
CA ILE A 118 7.35 -6.91 4.71
C ILE A 118 7.16 -6.09 5.98
N ASP A 119 6.72 -4.85 5.84
CA ASP A 119 6.43 -3.99 6.99
C ASP A 119 5.22 -4.50 7.79
N GLN A 120 5.17 -4.17 9.06
CA GLN A 120 4.13 -4.67 9.97
C GLN A 120 2.72 -4.24 9.57
N LEU A 121 2.54 -3.09 8.93
CA LEU A 121 1.20 -2.62 8.55
C LEU A 121 0.68 -3.37 7.33
N SER A 122 1.55 -3.65 6.37
CA SER A 122 1.20 -4.45 5.18
C SER A 122 0.97 -5.91 5.55
N ASP A 123 1.84 -6.47 6.40
CA ASP A 123 1.67 -7.81 6.95
C ASP A 123 0.35 -7.94 7.75
N SER A 124 0.04 -6.95 8.59
CA SER A 124 -1.21 -6.90 9.35
C SER A 124 -2.45 -6.94 8.48
N THR A 125 -2.43 -6.30 7.34
CA THR A 125 -3.56 -6.30 6.40
C THR A 125 -3.79 -7.70 5.84
N ILE A 126 -2.70 -8.39 5.46
CA ILE A 126 -2.76 -9.73 4.87
C ILE A 126 -3.17 -10.77 5.93
N TYR A 127 -2.56 -10.76 7.11
CA TYR A 127 -2.86 -11.80 8.11
C TYR A 127 -4.29 -11.69 8.64
N MET A 128 -4.88 -10.50 8.69
CA MET A 128 -6.27 -10.34 9.10
C MET A 128 -7.24 -11.05 8.15
N VAL A 129 -7.01 -10.97 6.84
CA VAL A 129 -7.77 -11.74 5.85
C VAL A 129 -7.52 -13.25 6.04
N TYR A 130 -6.27 -13.64 6.22
CA TYR A 130 -5.89 -15.04 6.45
C TYR A 130 -6.58 -15.65 7.69
N TYR A 131 -6.75 -14.88 8.77
CA TYR A 131 -7.42 -15.36 9.98
C TYR A 131 -8.86 -15.79 9.75
N THR A 132 -9.56 -15.21 8.79
CA THR A 132 -10.95 -15.59 8.52
C THR A 132 -11.08 -17.05 8.09
N VAL A 133 -10.07 -17.62 7.45
CA VAL A 133 -10.09 -18.98 6.91
C VAL A 133 -9.07 -19.92 7.53
N SER A 134 -8.05 -19.41 8.24
CA SER A 134 -6.93 -20.22 8.75
C SER A 134 -7.37 -21.42 9.59
N HIS A 135 -8.42 -21.27 10.38
CA HIS A 135 -8.99 -22.33 11.22
C HIS A 135 -9.70 -23.44 10.41
N LEU A 136 -10.05 -23.18 9.17
CA LEU A 136 -10.68 -24.13 8.24
C LEU A 136 -9.65 -24.79 7.31
N LEU A 137 -8.46 -24.21 7.18
CA LEU A 137 -7.43 -24.71 6.28
C LEU A 137 -6.78 -25.98 6.84
N LYS A 138 -7.07 -27.13 6.20
CA LYS A 138 -6.51 -28.46 6.55
C LYS A 138 -5.59 -28.99 5.46
N TYR A 139 -5.23 -28.15 4.51
CA TYR A 139 -4.47 -28.54 3.34
C TYR A 139 -3.00 -28.12 3.47
N PRO A 140 -2.07 -28.84 2.83
CA PRO A 140 -0.67 -28.47 2.83
C PRO A 140 -0.45 -27.15 2.07
N PRO A 141 0.58 -26.37 2.40
CA PRO A 141 0.88 -25.11 1.70
C PRO A 141 0.97 -25.22 0.18
N SER A 142 1.39 -26.40 -0.34
CA SER A 142 1.49 -26.64 -1.78
C SER A 142 0.15 -26.68 -2.51
N ALA A 143 -0.95 -26.89 -1.80
CA ALA A 143 -2.30 -26.81 -2.37
C ALA A 143 -2.88 -25.40 -2.36
N LEU A 144 -2.27 -24.49 -1.60
CA LEU A 144 -2.73 -23.11 -1.45
C LEU A 144 -2.04 -22.21 -2.50
N THR A 145 -2.31 -22.49 -3.77
CA THR A 145 -1.74 -21.78 -4.93
C THR A 145 -2.28 -20.36 -5.05
N ASP A 146 -1.68 -19.53 -5.93
CA ASP A 146 -2.19 -18.19 -6.21
C ASP A 146 -3.65 -18.23 -6.66
N LYS A 147 -4.03 -19.18 -7.54
CA LYS A 147 -5.42 -19.37 -7.98
C LYS A 147 -6.36 -19.74 -6.83
N PHE A 148 -5.88 -20.52 -5.86
CA PHE A 148 -6.65 -20.78 -4.66
C PHE A 148 -6.97 -19.48 -3.92
N TRP A 149 -5.97 -18.63 -3.70
CA TRP A 149 -6.15 -17.36 -3.00
C TRP A 149 -6.98 -16.36 -3.79
N ASP A 150 -6.79 -16.29 -5.10
CA ASP A 150 -7.61 -15.45 -5.99
C ASP A 150 -9.09 -15.85 -5.88
N TYR A 151 -9.38 -17.14 -5.89
CA TYR A 151 -10.75 -17.62 -5.75
C TYR A 151 -11.30 -17.37 -4.34
N VAL A 152 -10.59 -17.77 -3.31
CA VAL A 152 -11.10 -17.71 -1.92
C VAL A 152 -11.22 -16.27 -1.42
N VAL A 153 -10.24 -15.42 -1.71
CA VAL A 153 -10.19 -14.04 -1.18
C VAL A 153 -10.88 -13.05 -2.13
N LEU A 154 -10.52 -13.07 -3.41
CA LEU A 154 -11.01 -12.09 -4.38
C LEU A 154 -12.28 -12.56 -5.10
N GLY A 155 -12.52 -13.87 -5.14
CA GLY A 155 -13.60 -14.49 -5.87
C GLY A 155 -13.38 -14.55 -7.35
N GLU A 156 -12.16 -14.53 -7.75
CA GLU A 156 -11.76 -14.62 -9.15
C GLU A 156 -11.47 -16.08 -9.54
N GLY A 157 -11.80 -16.43 -10.77
CA GLY A 157 -11.58 -17.77 -11.32
C GLY A 157 -12.76 -18.73 -11.20
N ASP A 158 -12.62 -19.89 -11.85
CA ASP A 158 -13.62 -20.95 -11.88
C ASP A 158 -13.34 -22.00 -10.80
N VAL A 159 -14.32 -22.30 -9.97
CA VAL A 159 -14.19 -23.26 -8.87
C VAL A 159 -13.79 -24.66 -9.34
N ASN A 160 -14.21 -25.06 -10.55
CA ASN A 160 -13.87 -26.38 -11.07
C ASN A 160 -12.40 -26.47 -11.48
N GLU A 161 -11.85 -25.36 -11.98
CA GLU A 161 -10.44 -25.26 -12.33
C GLU A 161 -9.58 -25.29 -11.08
N VAL A 162 -9.91 -24.45 -10.08
CA VAL A 162 -9.21 -24.39 -8.80
C VAL A 162 -9.26 -25.75 -8.09
N SER A 163 -10.41 -26.42 -8.06
CA SER A 163 -10.56 -27.75 -7.45
C SER A 163 -9.68 -28.80 -8.13
N ARG A 164 -9.55 -28.77 -9.45
CA ARG A 164 -8.68 -29.68 -10.21
C ARG A 164 -7.20 -29.43 -9.94
N GLU A 165 -6.80 -28.17 -9.82
CA GLU A 165 -5.41 -27.80 -9.62
C GLU A 165 -4.95 -28.09 -8.18
N THR A 166 -5.78 -27.76 -7.20
CA THR A 166 -5.43 -27.86 -5.78
C THR A 166 -5.75 -29.22 -5.14
N GLY A 167 -6.64 -29.99 -5.77
CA GLY A 167 -7.21 -31.22 -5.20
C GLY A 167 -8.21 -30.98 -4.07
N ILE A 168 -8.60 -29.73 -3.83
CA ILE A 168 -9.58 -29.37 -2.78
C ILE A 168 -10.99 -29.51 -3.33
N PRO A 169 -11.92 -30.17 -2.61
CA PRO A 169 -13.31 -30.29 -3.04
C PRO A 169 -13.97 -28.93 -3.27
N LYS A 170 -14.84 -28.83 -4.27
CA LYS A 170 -15.53 -27.59 -4.64
C LYS A 170 -16.37 -27.01 -3.50
N GLU A 171 -17.06 -27.88 -2.78
CA GLU A 171 -17.87 -27.50 -1.64
C GLU A 171 -17.05 -26.81 -0.54
N GLU A 172 -15.82 -27.31 -0.35
CA GLU A 172 -14.90 -26.71 0.61
C GLU A 172 -14.35 -25.37 0.13
N LEU A 173 -13.99 -25.26 -1.14
CA LEU A 173 -13.59 -23.99 -1.76
C LEU A 173 -14.69 -22.92 -1.66
N MET A 174 -15.93 -23.31 -1.96
CA MET A 174 -17.08 -22.43 -1.83
C MET A 174 -17.30 -21.98 -0.40
N ARG A 175 -17.19 -22.90 0.57
CA ARG A 175 -17.30 -22.60 1.99
C ARG A 175 -16.23 -21.62 2.46
N LEU A 176 -14.96 -21.84 2.08
CA LEU A 176 -13.85 -20.93 2.41
C LEU A 176 -14.10 -19.54 1.86
N ARG A 177 -14.58 -19.45 0.62
CA ARG A 177 -14.94 -18.19 0.00
C ARG A 177 -16.10 -17.48 0.72
N GLU A 178 -17.13 -18.20 1.07
CA GLU A 178 -18.28 -17.66 1.82
C GLU A 178 -17.83 -17.10 3.18
N GLU A 179 -16.90 -17.77 3.84
CA GLU A 179 -16.35 -17.31 5.11
C GLU A 179 -15.57 -15.98 4.95
N VAL A 180 -14.70 -15.89 3.93
CA VAL A 180 -14.03 -14.61 3.62
C VAL A 180 -15.04 -13.53 3.26
N ALA A 181 -16.01 -13.81 2.40
CA ALA A 181 -17.01 -12.85 1.94
C ALA A 181 -17.93 -12.36 3.08
N TYR A 182 -18.12 -13.15 4.12
CA TYR A 182 -18.86 -12.73 5.31
C TYR A 182 -18.12 -11.63 6.08
N TRP A 183 -16.83 -11.81 6.29
CA TRP A 183 -16.00 -10.84 7.03
C TRP A 183 -15.48 -9.69 6.17
N TYR A 184 -15.16 -9.98 4.92
CA TYR A 184 -14.64 -9.04 3.93
C TYR A 184 -15.47 -9.15 2.65
N PRO A 185 -16.56 -8.41 2.54
CA PRO A 185 -17.44 -8.45 1.37
C PRO A 185 -16.78 -7.80 0.15
N LEU A 186 -15.66 -8.37 -0.29
CA LEU A 186 -14.98 -8.04 -1.53
C LEU A 186 -15.66 -8.85 -2.64
N ASP A 187 -16.52 -8.22 -3.38
CA ASP A 187 -17.24 -8.86 -4.48
C ASP A 187 -16.67 -8.40 -5.83
N SER A 188 -15.92 -9.30 -6.46
CA SER A 188 -15.41 -9.11 -7.82
C SER A 188 -16.45 -9.39 -8.92
N ARG A 189 -17.63 -9.94 -8.57
CA ARG A 189 -18.67 -10.34 -9.52
C ARG A 189 -19.30 -9.21 -10.32
N HIS A 190 -18.80 -7.98 -10.20
CA HIS A 190 -19.32 -6.81 -10.89
C HIS A 190 -18.21 -5.93 -11.49
N SER A 191 -17.18 -6.57 -11.98
CA SER A 191 -16.22 -5.89 -12.87
C SER A 191 -16.72 -5.92 -14.32
#